data_62c3f5a97adb2c016a254b3d5bbbccbc
#
_entry.id   62c3f5a97adb2c016a254b3d5bbbccbc
#
_cell.length_a   1.000
_cell.length_b   1.000
_cell.length_c   1.000
_cell.angle_alpha   90.00
_cell.angle_beta   90.00
_cell.angle_gamma   90.00
#
_symmetry.space_group_name_H-M   'P 1'
#
loop_
_entity.id
_entity.type
_entity.pdbx_description
1 polymer ?
#
loop_
_entity_poly.entity_id
_entity_poly.type
_entity_poly.pdbx_seq_one_letter_code
_entity_poly.pdbx_strand_id
1 'polypeptide(L)'
;MEGGVLDSIWIKGKTRLLGETRIQGSKNAALPILAACVLVPGITVLENCPDISDISCMCRILNRIGVKTARAGESLIVDASQVDKTELPSEEMIRMRSSVILAGALLGRCREVSFCQPGGCVIGDRPIDMHIGALKRLGAVFAEETGGYDDALQNAESHGMLRAEARDCLLYTSDAADEGLGV
;
A
#
# COMPACT_ATOMS: atom_id res chain seq x y z
N MET A 1 -23.96 -8.65 -20.80
CA MET A 1 -22.61 -8.87 -21.37
C MET A 1 -22.20 -7.55 -22.01
N GLU A 2 -21.55 -6.68 -21.22
CA GLU A 2 -20.98 -5.45 -21.76
C GLU A 2 -19.58 -5.79 -22.25
N GLY A 3 -19.39 -5.71 -23.56
CA GLY A 3 -18.11 -5.91 -24.21
C GLY A 3 -17.13 -4.83 -23.76
N GLY A 4 -16.13 -5.21 -23.00
CA GLY A 4 -15.04 -4.31 -22.64
C GLY A 4 -14.38 -3.77 -23.89
N VAL A 5 -14.34 -2.46 -24.03
CA VAL A 5 -13.55 -1.77 -25.05
C VAL A 5 -12.09 -2.14 -24.77
N LEU A 6 -11.51 -2.92 -25.68
CA LEU A 6 -10.07 -3.18 -25.67
C LEU A 6 -9.39 -1.87 -26.04
N ASP A 7 -8.78 -1.19 -25.07
CA ASP A 7 -7.91 -0.06 -25.33
C ASP A 7 -6.73 -0.54 -26.19
N SER A 8 -6.65 -0.04 -27.40
CA SER A 8 -5.57 -0.38 -28.32
C SER A 8 -4.66 0.82 -28.55
N ILE A 9 -3.35 0.57 -28.54
CA ILE A 9 -2.34 1.59 -28.82
C ILE A 9 -1.83 1.36 -30.25
N TRP A 10 -1.96 2.35 -31.10
CA TRP A 10 -1.43 2.34 -32.45
C TRP A 10 -0.12 3.12 -32.51
N ILE A 11 0.98 2.47 -32.90
CA ILE A 11 2.29 3.09 -32.97
C ILE A 11 2.75 3.09 -34.44
N LYS A 12 2.96 4.30 -34.99
CA LYS A 12 3.59 4.50 -36.29
C LYS A 12 5.09 4.74 -36.06
N GLY A 13 5.90 3.76 -36.40
CA GLY A 13 7.36 3.83 -36.26
C GLY A 13 8.03 4.71 -37.32
N LYS A 14 9.39 4.75 -37.28
CA LYS A 14 10.26 5.47 -38.25
C LYS A 14 10.11 6.99 -38.21
N THR A 15 9.58 7.56 -37.13
CA THR A 15 9.51 9.02 -36.97
C THR A 15 10.67 9.46 -36.07
N ARG A 16 11.47 10.45 -36.46
CA ARG A 16 12.47 11.05 -35.61
C ARG A 16 11.76 11.85 -34.53
N LEU A 17 12.04 11.49 -33.25
CA LEU A 17 11.50 12.21 -32.11
C LEU A 17 12.41 13.41 -31.80
N LEU A 18 11.82 14.60 -31.75
CA LEU A 18 12.47 15.86 -31.38
C LEU A 18 11.53 16.59 -30.43
N GLY A 19 12.04 17.00 -29.27
CA GLY A 19 11.29 17.73 -28.27
C GLY A 19 11.72 17.40 -26.85
N GLU A 20 11.07 18.04 -25.92
CA GLU A 20 11.28 17.87 -24.48
C GLU A 20 9.97 17.36 -23.86
N THR A 21 10.09 16.52 -22.85
CA THR A 21 8.96 16.07 -22.06
C THR A 21 9.31 16.12 -20.58
N ARG A 22 8.33 16.48 -19.75
CA ARG A 22 8.45 16.41 -18.29
C ARG A 22 7.95 15.06 -17.84
N ILE A 23 8.79 14.34 -17.11
CA ILE A 23 8.43 13.03 -16.55
C ILE A 23 7.67 13.24 -15.24
N GLN A 24 6.55 12.56 -15.08
CA GLN A 24 5.79 12.51 -13.83
C GLN A 24 6.58 11.79 -12.74
N GLY A 25 6.18 12.01 -11.48
CA GLY A 25 6.72 11.30 -10.34
C GLY A 25 6.58 9.77 -10.45
N SER A 26 7.44 9.06 -9.76
CA SER A 26 7.46 7.59 -9.79
C SER A 26 6.31 6.99 -8.97
N LYS A 27 5.54 6.06 -9.57
CA LYS A 27 4.55 5.23 -8.86
C LYS A 27 5.16 4.51 -7.66
N ASN A 28 6.30 3.89 -7.87
CA ASN A 28 6.95 3.05 -6.86
C ASN A 28 7.56 3.86 -5.70
N ALA A 29 7.76 5.16 -5.88
CA ALA A 29 8.09 6.08 -4.80
C ALA A 29 6.83 6.61 -4.11
N ALA A 30 5.82 7.01 -4.87
CA ALA A 30 4.62 7.64 -4.33
C ALA A 30 3.82 6.69 -3.42
N LEU A 31 3.68 5.40 -3.77
CA LEU A 31 2.91 4.45 -2.97
C LEU A 31 3.47 4.23 -1.56
N PRO A 32 4.78 3.96 -1.37
CA PRO A 32 5.35 3.88 -0.02
C PRO A 32 5.30 5.19 0.75
N ILE A 33 5.47 6.33 0.08
CA ILE A 33 5.36 7.65 0.73
C ILE A 33 3.94 7.89 1.24
N LEU A 34 2.92 7.53 0.45
CA LEU A 34 1.52 7.62 0.88
C LEU A 34 1.23 6.73 2.09
N ALA A 35 1.80 5.53 2.15
CA ALA A 35 1.71 4.69 3.34
C ALA A 35 2.45 5.31 4.53
N ALA A 36 3.62 5.91 4.32
CA ALA A 36 4.37 6.58 5.36
C ALA A 36 3.63 7.81 5.94
N CYS A 37 2.81 8.51 5.14
CA CYS A 37 1.96 9.59 5.64
C CYS A 37 1.02 9.12 6.76
N VAL A 38 0.63 7.85 6.77
CA VAL A 38 -0.22 7.28 7.84
C VAL A 38 0.50 7.26 9.18
N LEU A 39 1.84 7.14 9.21
CA LEU A 39 2.62 7.08 10.44
C LEU A 39 2.64 8.40 11.21
N VAL A 40 2.51 9.54 10.51
CA VAL A 40 2.67 10.87 11.08
C VAL A 40 1.32 11.60 11.09
N PRO A 41 0.76 11.95 12.27
CA PRO A 41 -0.45 12.75 12.33
C PRO A 41 -0.21 14.14 11.73
N GLY A 42 -1.11 14.57 10.84
CA GLY A 42 -1.04 15.89 10.23
C GLY A 42 -1.24 15.89 8.72
N ILE A 43 -0.92 17.03 8.10
CA ILE A 43 -1.09 17.24 6.67
C ILE A 43 0.27 17.13 5.99
N THR A 44 0.33 16.29 4.97
CA THR A 44 1.50 16.14 4.08
C THR A 44 1.10 16.52 2.66
N VAL A 45 1.95 17.26 1.97
CA VAL A 45 1.77 17.61 0.56
C VAL A 45 2.85 16.88 -0.26
N LEU A 46 2.42 16.01 -1.15
CA LEU A 46 3.30 15.35 -2.10
C LEU A 46 3.25 16.12 -3.43
N GLU A 47 4.35 16.76 -3.78
CA GLU A 47 4.51 17.43 -5.08
C GLU A 47 4.88 16.42 -6.17
N ASN A 48 4.53 16.75 -7.41
CA ASN A 48 4.78 15.89 -8.57
C ASN A 48 4.29 14.44 -8.37
N CYS A 49 3.14 14.26 -7.72
CA CYS A 49 2.53 12.96 -7.50
C CYS A 49 1.83 12.49 -8.80
N PRO A 50 2.17 11.32 -9.36
CA PRO A 50 1.61 10.89 -10.62
C PRO A 50 0.09 10.67 -10.52
N ASP A 51 -0.62 11.01 -11.60
CA ASP A 51 -2.06 10.79 -11.69
C ASP A 51 -2.34 9.49 -12.46
N ILE A 52 -2.36 8.39 -11.72
CA ILE A 52 -2.52 7.04 -12.24
C ILE A 52 -3.48 6.23 -11.36
N SER A 53 -4.02 5.16 -11.91
CA SER A 53 -5.02 4.30 -11.25
C SER A 53 -4.57 3.75 -9.90
N ASP A 54 -3.29 3.40 -9.76
CA ASP A 54 -2.74 2.87 -8.51
C ASP A 54 -2.74 3.92 -7.38
N ILE A 55 -2.40 5.17 -7.70
CA ILE A 55 -2.46 6.28 -6.74
C ILE A 55 -3.91 6.55 -6.33
N SER A 56 -4.83 6.56 -7.30
CA SER A 56 -6.26 6.72 -7.01
C SER A 56 -6.80 5.57 -6.17
N CYS A 57 -6.32 4.34 -6.38
CA CYS A 57 -6.66 3.19 -5.55
C CYS A 57 -6.15 3.35 -4.11
N MET A 58 -4.87 3.75 -3.95
CA MET A 58 -4.30 4.03 -2.64
C MET A 58 -5.07 5.13 -1.89
N CYS A 59 -5.44 6.22 -2.58
CA CYS A 59 -6.25 7.29 -1.99
C CYS A 59 -7.62 6.77 -1.51
N ARG A 60 -8.26 5.86 -2.25
CA ARG A 60 -9.52 5.25 -1.80
C ARG A 60 -9.32 4.44 -0.52
N ILE A 61 -8.26 3.63 -0.44
CA ILE A 61 -7.94 2.88 0.78
C ILE A 61 -7.73 3.84 1.95
N LEU A 62 -6.90 4.87 1.76
CA LEU A 62 -6.61 5.88 2.78
C LEU A 62 -7.89 6.56 3.27
N ASN A 63 -8.77 6.97 2.35
CA ASN A 63 -10.04 7.60 2.72
C ASN A 63 -10.97 6.64 3.48
N ARG A 64 -10.94 5.34 3.21
CA ARG A 64 -11.73 4.34 3.93
C ARG A 64 -11.28 4.15 5.38
N ILE A 65 -10.01 4.40 5.68
CA ILE A 65 -9.46 4.31 7.04
C ILE A 65 -9.45 5.64 7.80
N GLY A 66 -10.06 6.69 7.24
CA GLY A 66 -10.21 8.00 7.88
C GLY A 66 -9.19 9.07 7.45
N VAL A 67 -8.17 8.70 6.70
CA VAL A 67 -7.20 9.65 6.12
C VAL A 67 -7.84 10.37 4.94
N LYS A 68 -7.81 11.70 4.91
CA LYS A 68 -8.40 12.48 3.82
C LYS A 68 -7.36 12.77 2.75
N THR A 69 -7.73 12.59 1.50
CA THR A 69 -6.85 12.88 0.35
C THR A 69 -7.53 13.84 -0.61
N ALA A 70 -6.78 14.83 -1.11
CA ALA A 70 -7.25 15.79 -2.10
C ALA A 70 -6.16 16.10 -3.12
N ARG A 71 -6.51 16.09 -4.40
CA ARG A 71 -5.58 16.45 -5.46
C ARG A 71 -5.70 17.94 -5.79
N ALA A 72 -4.55 18.61 -5.90
CA ALA A 72 -4.43 19.99 -6.31
C ALA A 72 -3.37 20.09 -7.43
N GLY A 73 -3.82 20.01 -8.68
CA GLY A 73 -2.91 19.93 -9.83
C GLY A 73 -2.01 18.69 -9.79
N GLU A 74 -0.70 18.90 -9.86
CA GLU A 74 0.29 17.82 -9.76
C GLU A 74 0.58 17.38 -8.31
N SER A 75 0.03 18.09 -7.32
CA SER A 75 0.23 17.78 -5.91
C SER A 75 -0.91 16.95 -5.35
N LEU A 76 -0.60 16.09 -4.39
CA LEU A 76 -1.55 15.34 -3.60
C LEU A 76 -1.43 15.72 -2.13
N ILE A 77 -2.51 16.21 -1.56
CA ILE A 77 -2.62 16.59 -0.14
C ILE A 77 -3.16 15.37 0.60
N VAL A 78 -2.50 14.98 1.68
CA VAL A 78 -2.86 13.87 2.55
C VAL A 78 -3.00 14.39 3.97
N ASP A 79 -4.20 14.37 4.51
CA ASP A 79 -4.47 14.70 5.90
C ASP A 79 -4.68 13.40 6.70
N ALA A 80 -3.62 13.00 7.39
CA ALA A 80 -3.59 11.84 8.26
C ALA A 80 -3.74 12.22 9.75
N SER A 81 -4.36 13.35 10.07
CA SER A 81 -4.60 13.78 11.45
C SER A 81 -5.40 12.75 12.23
N GLN A 82 -6.32 12.06 11.56
CA GLN A 82 -7.13 11.00 12.12
C GLN A 82 -7.02 9.73 11.28
N VAL A 83 -7.00 8.60 11.99
CA VAL A 83 -7.15 7.25 11.42
C VAL A 83 -8.25 6.58 12.25
N ASP A 84 -9.39 6.35 11.63
CA ASP A 84 -10.60 5.90 12.34
C ASP A 84 -10.75 4.37 12.32
N LYS A 85 -10.10 3.71 11.36
CA LYS A 85 -10.24 2.26 11.14
C LYS A 85 -8.88 1.64 10.89
N THR A 86 -8.74 0.42 11.37
CA THR A 86 -7.55 -0.42 11.19
C THR A 86 -7.80 -1.59 10.24
N GLU A 87 -9.01 -1.71 9.72
CA GLU A 87 -9.38 -2.70 8.70
C GLU A 87 -9.21 -2.12 7.30
N LEU A 88 -8.36 -2.78 6.52
CA LEU A 88 -8.12 -2.41 5.13
C LEU A 88 -9.20 -3.00 4.21
N PRO A 89 -9.74 -2.21 3.27
CA PRO A 89 -10.85 -2.64 2.42
C PRO A 89 -10.40 -3.71 1.42
N SER A 90 -11.02 -4.89 1.48
CA SER A 90 -10.66 -6.08 0.68
C SER A 90 -10.76 -5.84 -0.83
N GLU A 91 -11.79 -5.11 -1.29
CA GLU A 91 -11.98 -4.84 -2.72
C GLU A 91 -10.80 -4.10 -3.36
N GLU A 92 -10.27 -3.09 -2.67
CA GLU A 92 -9.15 -2.31 -3.14
C GLU A 92 -7.83 -3.07 -2.98
N MET A 93 -7.69 -3.85 -1.89
CA MET A 93 -6.49 -4.67 -1.66
C MET A 93 -6.31 -5.74 -2.73
N ILE A 94 -7.39 -6.39 -3.16
CA ILE A 94 -7.36 -7.38 -4.24
C ILE A 94 -6.91 -6.75 -5.57
N ARG A 95 -7.22 -5.48 -5.79
CA ARG A 95 -6.84 -4.76 -7.03
C ARG A 95 -5.40 -4.27 -7.05
N MET A 96 -4.79 -4.08 -5.89
CA MET A 96 -3.47 -3.45 -5.79
C MET A 96 -2.58 -4.14 -4.75
N ARG A 97 -1.60 -4.91 -5.23
CA ARG A 97 -0.68 -5.63 -4.35
C ARG A 97 0.09 -4.74 -3.37
N SER A 98 0.51 -3.56 -3.80
CA SER A 98 1.28 -2.62 -2.96
C SER A 98 0.50 -2.11 -1.75
N SER A 99 -0.81 -2.37 -1.65
CA SER A 99 -1.63 -2.04 -0.47
C SER A 99 -1.14 -2.72 0.81
N VAL A 100 -0.43 -3.85 0.71
CA VAL A 100 0.15 -4.53 1.88
C VAL A 100 1.09 -3.64 2.72
N ILE A 101 1.70 -2.62 2.11
CA ILE A 101 2.59 -1.68 2.79
C ILE A 101 1.83 -0.94 3.92
N LEU A 102 0.53 -0.71 3.74
CA LEU A 102 -0.31 -0.06 4.75
C LEU A 102 -0.45 -0.89 6.03
N ALA A 103 -0.33 -2.22 5.96
CA ALA A 103 -0.36 -3.06 7.15
C ALA A 103 0.76 -2.68 8.13
N GLY A 104 1.99 -2.48 7.64
CA GLY A 104 3.10 -2.02 8.48
C GLY A 104 2.87 -0.62 9.05
N ALA A 105 2.32 0.31 8.25
CA ALA A 105 2.02 1.67 8.69
C ALA A 105 0.94 1.71 9.79
N LEU A 106 -0.14 0.94 9.63
CA LEU A 106 -1.21 0.84 10.63
C LEU A 106 -0.72 0.15 11.92
N LEU A 107 0.05 -0.93 11.81
CA LEU A 107 0.67 -1.56 12.98
C LEU A 107 1.57 -0.57 13.74
N GLY A 108 2.37 0.21 13.03
CA GLY A 108 3.24 1.22 13.65
C GLY A 108 2.47 2.34 14.35
N ARG A 109 1.35 2.79 13.78
CA ARG A 109 0.56 3.90 14.35
C ARG A 109 -0.53 3.45 15.30
N CYS A 110 -1.32 2.45 14.90
CA CYS A 110 -2.55 2.04 15.59
C CYS A 110 -2.37 0.79 16.44
N ARG A 111 -1.24 0.11 16.31
CA ARG A 111 -0.94 -1.15 17.00
C ARG A 111 -1.77 -2.35 16.56
N GLU A 112 -2.66 -2.17 15.62
CA GLU A 112 -3.49 -3.24 15.07
C GLU A 112 -3.76 -3.00 13.59
N VAL A 113 -4.00 -4.06 12.85
CA VAL A 113 -4.48 -4.04 11.46
C VAL A 113 -5.20 -5.32 11.12
N SER A 114 -6.29 -5.22 10.35
CA SER A 114 -6.94 -6.33 9.67
C SER A 114 -6.88 -6.12 8.16
N PHE A 115 -6.48 -7.14 7.42
CA PHE A 115 -6.36 -7.06 5.96
C PHE A 115 -6.49 -8.43 5.30
N CYS A 116 -6.94 -8.47 4.06
CA CYS A 116 -6.93 -9.67 3.25
C CYS A 116 -5.64 -9.81 2.45
N GLN A 117 -5.40 -10.99 1.90
CA GLN A 117 -4.28 -11.20 0.99
C GLN A 117 -4.41 -10.27 -0.24
N PRO A 118 -3.41 -9.43 -0.53
CA PRO A 118 -3.47 -8.51 -1.66
C PRO A 118 -3.38 -9.24 -2.99
N GLY A 119 -4.24 -8.86 -3.92
CA GLY A 119 -4.27 -9.37 -5.29
C GLY A 119 -3.50 -8.49 -6.28
N GLY A 120 -4.03 -8.39 -7.49
CA GLY A 120 -3.57 -7.40 -8.50
C GLY A 120 -2.37 -7.80 -9.35
N CYS A 121 -2.05 -9.10 -9.47
CA CYS A 121 -1.03 -9.55 -10.39
C CYS A 121 -1.47 -10.77 -11.20
N VAL A 122 -1.57 -10.61 -12.52
CA VAL A 122 -1.91 -11.67 -13.47
C VAL A 122 -0.69 -12.55 -13.82
N ILE A 123 0.53 -12.16 -13.39
CA ILE A 123 1.80 -12.76 -13.84
C ILE A 123 2.24 -13.93 -12.92
N GLY A 124 1.50 -14.22 -11.84
CA GLY A 124 1.77 -15.33 -10.93
C GLY A 124 1.64 -14.97 -9.45
N ASP A 125 1.68 -15.99 -8.62
CA ASP A 125 1.57 -15.87 -7.18
C ASP A 125 2.74 -15.08 -6.60
N ARG A 126 2.42 -14.11 -5.77
CA ARG A 126 3.40 -13.31 -5.05
C ARG A 126 3.05 -13.33 -3.57
N PRO A 127 3.46 -14.35 -2.85
CA PRO A 127 3.15 -14.50 -1.43
C PRO A 127 3.67 -13.31 -0.62
N ILE A 128 3.04 -13.05 0.51
CA ILE A 128 3.41 -11.99 1.47
C ILE A 128 4.05 -12.55 2.74
N ASP A 129 4.41 -13.82 2.71
CA ASP A 129 5.03 -14.58 3.80
C ASP A 129 6.27 -13.89 4.39
N MET A 130 7.12 -13.32 3.53
CA MET A 130 8.28 -12.55 3.98
C MET A 130 7.89 -11.29 4.75
N HIS A 131 6.84 -10.58 4.31
CA HIS A 131 6.34 -9.39 5.02
C HIS A 131 5.81 -9.79 6.40
N ILE A 132 4.99 -10.85 6.45
CA ILE A 132 4.45 -11.39 7.72
C ILE A 132 5.58 -11.88 8.61
N GLY A 133 6.55 -12.61 8.06
CA GLY A 133 7.71 -13.09 8.79
C GLY A 133 8.55 -11.95 9.39
N ALA A 134 8.74 -10.86 8.64
CA ALA A 134 9.44 -9.68 9.13
C ALA A 134 8.66 -8.99 10.25
N LEU A 135 7.36 -8.76 10.07
CA LEU A 135 6.51 -8.15 11.10
C LEU A 135 6.43 -8.98 12.37
N LYS A 136 6.36 -10.33 12.26
CA LYS A 136 6.44 -11.24 13.42
C LYS A 136 7.75 -11.09 14.19
N ARG A 137 8.89 -10.98 13.48
CA ARG A 137 10.20 -10.75 14.12
C ARG A 137 10.29 -9.40 14.83
N LEU A 138 9.55 -8.41 14.35
CA LEU A 138 9.42 -7.09 14.97
C LEU A 138 8.41 -7.06 16.13
N GLY A 139 7.81 -8.19 16.51
CA GLY A 139 6.90 -8.29 17.64
C GLY A 139 5.41 -8.25 17.29
N ALA A 140 5.03 -8.28 16.02
CA ALA A 140 3.64 -8.40 15.62
C ALA A 140 3.12 -9.83 15.87
N VAL A 141 1.95 -9.94 16.48
CA VAL A 141 1.24 -11.20 16.69
C VAL A 141 0.10 -11.28 15.68
N PHE A 142 0.11 -12.32 14.87
CA PHE A 142 -0.94 -12.57 13.89
C PHE A 142 -1.92 -13.58 14.46
N ALA A 143 -3.20 -13.22 14.49
CA ALA A 143 -4.31 -14.14 14.75
C ALA A 143 -4.90 -14.57 13.41
N GLU A 144 -5.12 -15.87 13.28
CA GLU A 144 -5.82 -16.45 12.12
C GLU A 144 -7.32 -16.37 12.38
N GLU A 145 -8.05 -15.52 11.65
CA GLU A 145 -9.51 -15.57 11.62
C GLU A 145 -9.92 -16.52 10.50
N THR A 146 -10.43 -17.70 10.89
CA THR A 146 -11.16 -18.70 10.08
C THR A 146 -10.57 -19.07 8.72
N GLY A 147 -9.76 -20.11 8.74
CA GLY A 147 -9.06 -20.68 7.57
C GLY A 147 -7.58 -20.41 7.70
N GLY A 148 -6.81 -21.43 8.10
CA GLY A 148 -5.39 -21.26 8.39
C GLY A 148 -4.66 -20.56 7.27
N TYR A 149 -3.54 -19.89 7.58
CA TYR A 149 -2.67 -19.22 6.63
C TYR A 149 -2.37 -20.12 5.40
N ASP A 150 -2.25 -21.41 5.61
CA ASP A 150 -2.07 -22.42 4.55
C ASP A 150 -3.35 -22.61 3.70
N ASP A 151 -4.55 -22.49 4.29
CA ASP A 151 -5.81 -22.56 3.55
C ASP A 151 -6.09 -21.29 2.75
N ALA A 152 -5.71 -20.12 3.27
CA ALA A 152 -5.80 -18.84 2.55
C ALA A 152 -4.84 -18.76 1.35
N LEU A 153 -3.72 -19.49 1.40
CA LEU A 153 -2.77 -19.62 0.28
C LEU A 153 -3.24 -20.64 -0.78
N GLN A 154 -4.00 -21.66 -0.37
CA GLN A 154 -4.42 -22.74 -1.27
C GLN A 154 -5.75 -22.48 -1.97
N ASN A 155 -6.61 -21.63 -1.40
CA ASN A 155 -7.91 -21.28 -1.98
C ASN A 155 -7.91 -19.83 -2.47
N ALA A 156 -7.61 -19.63 -3.74
CA ALA A 156 -7.64 -18.31 -4.40
C ALA A 156 -9.03 -17.63 -4.35
N GLU A 157 -10.07 -18.34 -3.93
CA GLU A 157 -11.45 -17.84 -3.82
C GLU A 157 -11.81 -17.38 -2.39
N SER A 158 -11.10 -17.86 -1.35
CA SER A 158 -11.29 -17.39 0.03
C SER A 158 -10.13 -16.44 0.40
N HIS A 159 -10.34 -15.16 0.19
CA HIS A 159 -9.42 -14.12 0.68
C HIS A 159 -9.52 -14.04 2.21
N GLY A 160 -8.85 -14.96 2.91
CA GLY A 160 -8.84 -15.01 4.38
C GLY A 160 -8.39 -13.66 4.95
N MET A 161 -9.10 -13.18 5.97
CA MET A 161 -8.70 -11.98 6.71
C MET A 161 -7.57 -12.33 7.67
N LEU A 162 -6.52 -11.54 7.63
CA LEU A 162 -5.40 -11.59 8.57
C LEU A 162 -5.55 -10.44 9.55
N ARG A 163 -5.53 -10.74 10.83
CA ARG A 163 -5.47 -9.73 11.89
C ARG A 163 -4.11 -9.76 12.55
N ALA A 164 -3.50 -8.62 12.73
CA ALA A 164 -2.24 -8.48 13.43
C ALA A 164 -2.32 -7.41 14.51
N GLU A 165 -1.67 -7.67 15.64
CA GLU A 165 -1.52 -6.75 16.77
C GLU A 165 -0.04 -6.59 17.11
N ALA A 166 0.39 -5.36 17.35
CA ALA A 166 1.72 -5.07 17.87
C ALA A 166 1.66 -4.91 19.38
N ARG A 167 2.20 -5.88 20.13
CA ARG A 167 2.25 -5.83 21.61
C ARG A 167 3.38 -4.95 22.11
N ASP A 168 4.51 -4.96 21.40
CA ASP A 168 5.68 -4.14 21.69
C ASP A 168 5.89 -3.06 20.62
N CYS A 169 6.75 -2.07 20.90
CA CYS A 169 7.00 -0.98 19.96
C CYS A 169 7.82 -1.48 18.76
N LEU A 170 7.16 -1.69 17.62
CA LEU A 170 7.80 -2.14 16.38
C LEU A 170 8.90 -1.18 15.87
N LEU A 171 8.83 0.09 16.24
CA LEU A 171 9.75 1.12 15.74
C LEU A 171 11.02 1.26 16.59
N TYR A 172 11.00 0.81 17.85
CA TYR A 172 12.12 1.05 18.76
C TYR A 172 13.32 0.11 18.56
N THR A 173 13.11 -1.00 17.84
CA THR A 173 14.16 -2.02 17.63
C THR A 173 14.86 -1.94 16.29
N SER A 174 14.49 -0.99 15.43
CA SER A 174 15.05 -0.86 14.07
C SER A 174 15.55 0.55 13.76
N ASP A 175 16.07 1.27 14.74
CA ASP A 175 16.77 2.53 14.44
C ASP A 175 18.19 2.23 13.93
N ALA A 176 18.21 1.64 12.73
CA ALA A 176 19.45 1.38 11.99
C ALA A 176 20.19 2.67 11.60
N ALA A 177 19.54 3.85 11.77
CA ALA A 177 20.14 5.14 11.53
C ALA A 177 21.02 5.58 12.74
N ASP A 178 20.68 5.19 13.96
CA ASP A 178 21.45 5.55 15.15
C ASP A 178 22.65 4.61 15.39
N GLU A 179 22.60 3.38 14.90
CA GLU A 179 23.72 2.45 15.02
C GLU A 179 24.91 2.77 14.09
N GLY A 180 24.71 3.63 13.10
CA GLY A 180 25.75 4.08 12.16
C GLY A 180 26.67 5.21 12.65
N LEU A 181 26.41 5.81 13.80
CA LEU A 181 27.18 6.93 14.34
C LEU A 181 28.13 6.55 15.49
N GLY A 182 28.29 5.27 15.74
CA GLY A 182 29.29 4.74 16.67
C GLY A 182 30.67 4.66 16.01
N VAL A 183 31.41 5.75 15.94
CA VAL A 183 32.87 5.79 15.72
C VAL A 183 33.51 6.43 16.92
#